data_682e72e02cecb4327f748cc36c033461
#
_entry.id   682e72e02cecb4327f748cc36c033461
#
_cell.length_a   1.000
_cell.length_b   1.000
_cell.length_c   1.000
_cell.angle_alpha   90.00
_cell.angle_beta   90.00
_cell.angle_gamma   90.00
#
_symmetry.space_group_name_H-M   'P 1'
#
loop_
_entity.id
_entity.type
_entity.pdbx_description
1 polymer ?
#
loop_
_entity_poly.entity_id
_entity_poly.type
_entity_poly.pdbx_seq_one_letter_code
_entity_poly.pdbx_strand_id
1 'polypeptide(L)'
;MRSFSIKLLFDKSIFEVDVNVIRQSDHIQYTIIPKDLELEYLFGTQVIQEEPSKGFKSCGNQDQRYFDAITDALINSDLRVLALARA
;
A
#
# COMPACT_ATOMS: atom_id res chain seq x y z
N MET A 1 14.21 -2.35 -5.91
CA MET A 1 13.05 -1.58 -5.43
C MET A 1 12.29 -0.99 -6.60
N ARG A 2 10.99 -0.97 -6.51
CA ARG A 2 10.13 -0.44 -7.55
C ARG A 2 9.20 0.61 -6.94
N SER A 3 8.99 1.71 -7.65
CA SER A 3 8.12 2.81 -7.18
C SER A 3 7.03 3.07 -8.19
N PHE A 4 5.81 3.31 -7.71
CA PHE A 4 4.69 3.69 -8.56
C PHE A 4 3.66 4.44 -7.72
N SER A 5 2.69 5.03 -8.41
CA SER A 5 1.60 5.75 -7.76
C SER A 5 0.30 5.00 -7.95
N ILE A 6 -0.53 4.99 -6.93
CA ILE A 6 -1.88 4.45 -7.01
C ILE A 6 -2.88 5.49 -6.50
N LYS A 7 -4.12 5.33 -6.91
CA LYS A 7 -5.23 6.14 -6.41
C LYS A 7 -6.04 5.28 -5.45
N LEU A 8 -6.35 5.82 -4.29
CA LEU A 8 -7.18 5.13 -3.32
C LEU A 8 -8.42 5.96 -3.00
N LEU A 9 -9.50 5.26 -2.70
CA LEU A 9 -10.74 5.89 -2.25
C LEU A 9 -10.78 5.80 -0.74
N PHE A 10 -10.78 6.96 -0.09
CA PHE A 10 -10.85 7.03 1.36
C PHE A 10 -11.74 8.19 1.75
N ASP A 11 -12.68 7.93 2.65
CA ASP A 11 -13.62 8.93 3.17
C ASP A 11 -14.30 9.72 2.04
N LYS A 12 -14.80 8.98 1.03
CA LYS A 12 -15.53 9.52 -0.14
C LYS A 12 -14.70 10.40 -1.05
N SER A 13 -13.38 10.41 -0.87
CA SER A 13 -12.46 11.19 -1.72
C SER A 13 -11.42 10.28 -2.33
N ILE A 14 -10.91 10.66 -3.49
CA ILE A 14 -9.85 9.94 -4.16
C ILE A 14 -8.53 10.64 -3.89
N PHE A 15 -7.56 9.90 -3.36
CA PHE A 15 -6.24 10.42 -3.07
C PHE A 15 -5.20 9.64 -3.86
N GLU A 16 -4.09 10.30 -4.15
CA GLU A 16 -2.96 9.65 -4.80
C GLU A 16 -1.84 9.44 -3.79
N VAL A 17 -1.27 8.25 -3.78
CA VAL A 17 -0.15 7.92 -2.90
C VAL A 17 0.95 7.27 -3.73
N ASP A 18 2.20 7.49 -3.30
CA ASP A 18 3.34 6.79 -3.87
C ASP A 18 3.55 5.49 -3.10
N VAL A 19 3.92 4.46 -3.83
CA VAL A 19 4.16 3.14 -3.25
C VAL A 19 5.56 2.69 -3.65
N ASN A 20 6.39 2.40 -2.67
CA ASN A 20 7.68 1.76 -2.89
C ASN A 20 7.55 0.29 -2.57
N VAL A 21 7.93 -0.57 -3.49
CA VAL A 21 7.80 -2.01 -3.35
C VAL A 21 9.17 -2.63 -3.19
N ILE A 22 9.37 -3.35 -2.10
CA ILE A 22 10.60 -4.10 -1.85
C ILE A 22 10.22 -5.56 -1.69
N ARG A 23 10.86 -6.40 -2.49
CA ARG A 23 10.62 -7.83 -2.41
C ARG A 23 11.60 -8.48 -1.46
N GLN A 24 11.08 -9.19 -0.49
CA GLN A 24 11.86 -9.99 0.45
C GLN A 24 11.71 -11.47 0.12
N SER A 25 12.45 -12.33 0.83
CA SER A 25 12.42 -13.77 0.54
C SER A 25 11.07 -14.42 0.83
N ASP A 26 10.35 -13.93 1.83
CA ASP A 26 9.09 -14.54 2.29
C ASP A 26 7.89 -13.61 2.22
N HIS A 27 8.08 -12.35 1.81
CA HIS A 27 7.00 -11.39 1.72
C HIS A 27 7.36 -10.25 0.78
N ILE A 28 6.37 -9.41 0.47
CA ILE A 28 6.55 -8.17 -0.27
C ILE A 28 6.24 -7.03 0.68
N GLN A 29 7.10 -6.03 0.71
CA GLN A 29 6.90 -4.86 1.55
C GLN A 29 6.50 -3.67 0.70
N TYR A 30 5.40 -3.02 1.09
CA TYR A 30 4.91 -1.81 0.45
C TYR A 30 5.06 -0.66 1.41
N THR A 31 5.75 0.40 0.99
CA THR A 31 5.84 1.65 1.75
C THR A 31 4.92 2.65 1.08
N ILE A 32 3.91 3.09 1.81
CA ILE A 32 2.85 3.96 1.30
C ILE A 32 3.14 5.38 1.73
N ILE A 33 3.39 6.25 0.77
CA ILE A 33 3.78 7.62 1.02
C ILE A 33 2.70 8.55 0.45
N PRO A 34 1.90 9.20 1.30
CA PRO A 34 0.86 10.10 0.82
C PRO A 34 1.46 11.31 0.09
N LYS A 35 0.83 11.71 -1.00
CA LYS A 35 1.15 12.97 -1.67
C LYS A 35 0.30 14.11 -1.17
N ASP A 36 -0.87 13.80 -0.61
CA ASP A 36 -1.80 14.78 -0.08
C ASP A 36 -1.40 15.16 1.34
N LEU A 37 -1.35 16.46 1.62
CA LEU A 37 -0.93 16.95 2.93
C LEU A 37 -1.85 16.51 4.05
N GLU A 38 -3.14 16.41 3.79
CA GLU A 38 -4.10 15.96 4.79
C GLU A 38 -3.85 14.50 5.19
N LEU A 39 -3.65 13.64 4.22
CA LEU A 39 -3.33 12.24 4.51
C LEU A 39 -2.00 12.10 5.23
N GLU A 40 -1.00 12.89 4.81
CA GLU A 40 0.29 12.87 5.48
C GLU A 40 0.17 13.29 6.94
N TYR A 41 -0.63 14.31 7.20
CA TYR A 41 -0.86 14.79 8.57
C TYR A 41 -1.58 13.75 9.41
N LEU A 42 -2.62 13.10 8.85
CA LEU A 42 -3.43 12.14 9.58
C LEU A 42 -2.73 10.80 9.81
N PHE A 43 -2.02 10.31 8.81
CA PHE A 43 -1.52 8.92 8.83
C PHE A 43 -0.01 8.81 8.60
N GLY A 44 0.60 9.76 7.89
CA GLY A 44 2.00 9.69 7.55
C GLY A 44 2.32 8.52 6.63
N THR A 45 3.59 8.16 6.57
CA THR A 45 4.06 7.02 5.79
C THR A 45 3.74 5.73 6.52
N GLN A 46 3.15 4.78 5.81
CA GLN A 46 2.77 3.48 6.37
C GLN A 46 3.50 2.36 5.66
N VAL A 47 3.73 1.27 6.36
CA VAL A 47 4.38 0.09 5.81
C VAL A 47 3.42 -1.09 5.92
N ILE A 48 3.21 -1.78 4.81
CA ILE A 48 2.31 -2.94 4.72
C ILE A 48 3.11 -4.08 4.13
N GLN A 49 2.95 -5.28 4.69
CA GLN A 49 3.57 -6.49 4.17
C GLN A 49 2.50 -7.39 3.56
N GLU A 50 2.85 -8.05 2.48
CA GLU A 50 2.00 -9.07 1.88
C GLU A 50 2.72 -10.41 1.89
N GLU A 51 2.13 -11.38 2.56
CA GLU A 51 2.64 -12.76 2.56
C GLU A 51 1.77 -13.59 1.62
N PRO A 52 2.35 -14.40 0.74
CA PRO A 52 1.58 -15.10 -0.30
C PRO A 52 0.43 -15.95 0.23
N SER A 53 0.57 -16.55 1.40
CA SER A 53 -0.47 -17.42 1.94
C SER A 53 -1.31 -16.77 3.04
N LYS A 54 -0.95 -15.57 3.48
CA LYS A 54 -1.62 -14.92 4.62
C LYS A 54 -2.24 -13.58 4.30
N GLY A 55 -1.95 -13.01 3.12
CA GLY A 55 -2.47 -11.72 2.72
C GLY A 55 -1.71 -10.55 3.32
N PHE A 56 -2.41 -9.43 3.46
CA PHE A 56 -1.79 -8.17 3.88
C PHE A 56 -1.75 -8.05 5.39
N LYS A 57 -0.68 -7.42 5.87
CA LYS A 57 -0.46 -7.21 7.30
C LYS A 57 0.11 -5.82 7.51
N SER A 58 -0.42 -5.09 8.47
CA SER A 58 0.09 -3.78 8.84
C SER A 58 1.33 -3.93 9.72
N CYS A 59 2.31 -3.06 9.49
CA CYS A 59 3.52 -2.99 10.33
C CYS A 59 3.41 -1.76 11.23
N GLY A 60 2.61 -1.84 12.27
CA GLY A 60 2.42 -0.76 13.22
C GLY A 60 0.95 -0.48 13.49
N ASN A 61 0.68 0.60 14.21
CA ASN A 61 -0.68 1.03 14.48
C ASN A 61 -1.22 1.77 13.28
N GLN A 62 -2.27 1.24 12.69
CA GLN A 62 -2.92 1.88 11.55
C GLN A 62 -4.42 1.98 11.80
N ASP A 63 -5.01 3.04 11.24
CA ASP A 63 -6.45 3.13 11.14
C ASP A 63 -6.92 2.02 10.18
N GLN A 64 -7.87 1.21 10.64
CA GLN A 64 -8.34 0.07 9.87
C GLN A 64 -8.96 0.48 8.53
N ARG A 65 -9.68 1.60 8.51
CA ARG A 65 -10.31 2.08 7.27
C ARG A 65 -9.26 2.50 6.26
N TYR A 66 -8.20 3.15 6.72
CA TYR A 66 -7.11 3.55 5.83
C TYR A 66 -6.35 2.32 5.32
N PHE A 67 -6.08 1.37 6.19
CA PHE A 67 -5.46 0.10 5.81
C PHE A 67 -6.29 -0.62 4.75
N ASP A 68 -7.61 -0.70 4.95
CA ASP A 68 -8.50 -1.36 4.00
C ASP A 68 -8.51 -0.63 2.65
N ALA A 69 -8.52 0.69 2.66
CA ALA A 69 -8.49 1.48 1.42
C ALA A 69 -7.20 1.24 0.65
N ILE A 70 -6.07 1.19 1.35
CA ILE A 70 -4.77 0.93 0.71
C ILE A 70 -4.73 -0.49 0.12
N THR A 71 -5.15 -1.49 0.88
CA THR A 71 -5.10 -2.88 0.40
C THR A 71 -6.03 -3.08 -0.78
N ASP A 72 -7.21 -2.47 -0.78
CA ASP A 72 -8.11 -2.53 -1.93
C ASP A 72 -7.47 -1.91 -3.16
N ALA A 73 -6.82 -0.76 -3.01
CA ALA A 73 -6.15 -0.09 -4.12
C ALA A 73 -4.99 -0.94 -4.65
N LEU A 74 -4.25 -1.59 -3.77
CA LEU A 74 -3.14 -2.48 -4.18
C LEU A 74 -3.66 -3.70 -4.93
N ILE A 75 -4.75 -4.31 -4.43
CA ILE A 75 -5.34 -5.49 -5.08
C ILE A 75 -5.82 -5.15 -6.48
N ASN A 76 -6.36 -3.95 -6.68
CA ASN A 76 -6.88 -3.53 -7.98
C ASN A 76 -5.81 -2.91 -8.87
N SER A 77 -4.55 -2.90 -8.44
CA SER A 77 -3.44 -2.33 -9.20
C SER A 77 -2.80 -3.38 -10.09
N ASP A 78 -2.66 -3.09 -11.38
CA ASP A 78 -1.95 -3.96 -12.30
C ASP A 78 -0.48 -4.12 -11.92
N LEU A 79 0.08 -3.12 -11.26
CA LEU A 79 1.49 -3.16 -10.85
C LEU A 79 1.74 -4.16 -9.73
N ARG A 80 0.74 -4.40 -8.88
CA ARG A 80 0.82 -5.44 -7.87
C ARG A 80 0.92 -6.83 -8.54
N VAL A 81 0.10 -7.06 -9.55
CA VAL A 81 0.12 -8.33 -10.29
C VAL A 81 1.49 -8.55 -10.91
N LEU A 82 2.06 -7.51 -11.52
CA LEU A 82 3.40 -7.62 -12.10
C LEU A 82 4.46 -7.91 -11.05
N ALA A 83 4.37 -7.29 -9.88
CA ALA A 83 5.32 -7.54 -8.80
C ALA A 83 5.27 -9.00 -8.33
N LEU A 84 4.06 -9.58 -8.24
CA LEU A 84 3.89 -10.97 -7.86
C LEU A 84 4.34 -11.93 -8.96
N ALA A 85 4.03 -11.60 -10.21
CA ALA A 85 4.35 -12.47 -11.34
C ALA A 85 5.85 -12.63 -11.58
N ARG A 86 6.64 -11.71 -11.07
CA ARG A 86 8.10 -11.76 -11.18
C ARG A 86 8.77 -12.44 -9.99
N ALA A 87 7.98 -13.10 -9.21
CA ALA A 87 8.46 -13.80 -8.02
C ALA A 87 9.42 -14.96 -8.35
#